data_1a5f153c31db64e5d7139ef71b6ba45e
#
_entry.id   1a5f153c31db64e5d7139ef71b6ba45e
#
_cell.length_a   1.000
_cell.length_b   1.000
_cell.length_c   1.000
_cell.angle_alpha   90.00
_cell.angle_beta   90.00
_cell.angle_gamma   90.00
#
_symmetry.space_group_name_H-M   'P 1'
#
loop_
_entity.id
_entity.type
_entity.pdbx_description
1 polymer ?
#
loop_
_entity_poly.entity_id
_entity_poly.type
_entity_poly.pdbx_seq_one_letter_code
_entity_poly.pdbx_strand_id
1 'polypeptide(L)'
;MIKILFLAANPIDSDPLRLDEEIRAIDSVLRQTEFRDRFDIKQHWAVRVNDIQECLLRHTPHIVHFSGHGSRSSEIVLENNSGEKYFVPPNALSNLFFVLKDNIQCVVLNACYSEQQALAIAEHIDCVVGMSGPIRDKSAISFATAFYRALGYGRDIKTAFELGCGQMHLENLGDKPKLLDIRNKAAKIRFAHGEDERLTTEVPEGNTKMEQNISINNSSNLI
;
A
#
# COMPACT_ATOMS: atom_id res chain seq x y z
N MET A 1 -1.27 -14.92 -5.12
CA MET A 1 -1.45 -14.61 -3.68
C MET A 1 -0.78 -13.30 -3.37
N ILE A 2 -1.47 -12.37 -2.71
CA ILE A 2 -0.98 -11.04 -2.36
C ILE A 2 -0.23 -11.13 -1.03
N LYS A 3 1.07 -10.84 -1.07
CA LYS A 3 1.93 -10.94 0.11
C LYS A 3 1.99 -9.59 0.81
N ILE A 4 1.61 -9.57 2.08
CA ILE A 4 1.76 -8.45 3.00
C ILE A 4 2.93 -8.76 3.93
N LEU A 5 3.95 -7.92 3.95
CA LEU A 5 5.06 -8.01 4.88
C LEU A 5 4.84 -6.99 5.99
N PHE A 6 4.53 -7.47 7.19
CA PHE A 6 4.41 -6.66 8.39
C PHE A 6 5.74 -6.64 9.15
N LEU A 7 6.29 -5.46 9.31
CA LEU A 7 7.56 -5.19 10.01
C LEU A 7 7.27 -4.39 11.28
N ALA A 8 7.55 -4.96 12.44
CA ALA A 8 7.29 -4.37 13.74
C ALA A 8 8.59 -4.09 14.50
N ALA A 9 8.75 -2.85 14.99
CA ALA A 9 9.86 -2.46 15.85
C ALA A 9 9.36 -1.69 17.08
N ASN A 10 9.71 -2.16 18.27
CA ASN A 10 9.29 -1.59 19.55
C ASN A 10 10.47 -1.58 20.54
N PRO A 11 11.47 -0.68 20.33
CA PRO A 11 12.70 -0.64 21.11
C PRO A 11 12.44 -0.52 22.61
N ILE A 12 13.23 -1.21 23.41
CA ILE A 12 13.09 -1.31 24.88
C ILE A 12 13.26 0.02 25.61
N ASP A 13 13.95 0.99 24.98
CA ASP A 13 14.17 2.35 25.47
C ASP A 13 13.14 3.36 24.94
N SER A 14 11.99 2.88 24.42
CA SER A 14 10.86 3.70 23.97
C SER A 14 9.59 3.38 24.76
N ASP A 15 8.58 4.25 24.64
CA ASP A 15 7.26 3.95 25.17
C ASP A 15 6.67 2.75 24.43
N PRO A 16 6.12 1.74 25.12
CA PRO A 16 5.64 0.53 24.45
C PRO A 16 4.43 0.84 23.56
N LEU A 17 4.43 0.33 22.34
CA LEU A 17 3.33 0.39 21.37
C LEU A 17 2.56 -0.94 21.33
N ARG A 18 1.29 -0.87 20.96
CA ARG A 18 0.38 -2.03 20.85
C ARG A 18 0.41 -2.66 19.45
N LEU A 19 1.63 -2.98 18.95
CA LEU A 19 1.85 -3.49 17.60
C LEU A 19 1.22 -4.87 17.38
N ASP A 20 1.13 -5.68 18.44
CA ASP A 20 0.46 -6.98 18.43
C ASP A 20 -1.06 -6.86 18.24
N GLU A 21 -1.69 -5.81 18.78
CA GLU A 21 -3.10 -5.54 18.54
C GLU A 21 -3.36 -5.08 17.11
N GLU A 22 -2.46 -4.27 16.55
CA GLU A 22 -2.59 -3.80 15.19
C GLU A 22 -2.58 -4.97 14.19
N ILE A 23 -1.56 -5.83 14.25
CA ILE A 23 -1.48 -6.96 13.32
C ILE A 23 -2.60 -7.98 13.54
N ARG A 24 -3.01 -8.20 14.78
CA ARG A 24 -4.15 -9.07 15.11
C ARG A 24 -5.45 -8.52 14.51
N ALA A 25 -5.67 -7.20 14.57
CA ALA A 25 -6.83 -6.56 13.97
C ALA A 25 -6.79 -6.66 12.43
N ILE A 26 -5.63 -6.44 11.80
CA ILE A 26 -5.44 -6.60 10.35
C ILE A 26 -5.74 -8.04 9.91
N ASP A 27 -5.13 -9.05 10.56
CA ASP A 27 -5.35 -10.47 10.23
C ASP A 27 -6.83 -10.86 10.41
N SER A 28 -7.44 -10.44 11.52
CA SER A 28 -8.85 -10.72 11.81
C SER A 28 -9.78 -10.17 10.74
N VAL A 29 -9.60 -8.92 10.32
CA VAL A 29 -10.50 -8.34 9.31
C VAL A 29 -10.28 -8.94 7.93
N LEU A 30 -9.05 -9.22 7.52
CA LEU A 30 -8.77 -9.87 6.25
C LEU A 30 -9.42 -11.25 6.16
N ARG A 31 -9.36 -12.06 7.23
CA ARG A 31 -10.04 -13.36 7.31
C ARG A 31 -11.55 -13.30 7.15
N GLN A 32 -12.17 -12.15 7.44
CA GLN A 32 -13.62 -11.94 7.35
C GLN A 32 -14.06 -11.36 6.01
N THR A 33 -13.11 -11.02 5.11
CA THR A 33 -13.43 -10.40 3.83
C THR A 33 -13.70 -11.42 2.72
N GLU A 34 -14.26 -10.94 1.61
CA GLU A 34 -14.62 -11.74 0.44
C GLU A 34 -13.39 -12.42 -0.17
N PHE A 35 -12.28 -11.69 -0.30
CA PHE A 35 -11.06 -12.19 -0.94
C PHE A 35 -9.99 -12.67 0.05
N ARG A 36 -10.39 -13.14 1.25
CA ARG A 36 -9.48 -13.57 2.33
C ARG A 36 -8.38 -14.53 1.86
N ASP A 37 -8.72 -15.46 0.97
CA ASP A 37 -7.80 -16.50 0.49
C ASP A 37 -6.76 -15.96 -0.52
N ARG A 38 -6.87 -14.70 -0.89
CA ARG A 38 -5.90 -14.02 -1.77
C ARG A 38 -4.73 -13.40 -1.01
N PHE A 39 -4.82 -13.23 0.31
CA PHE A 39 -3.84 -12.54 1.13
C PHE A 39 -3.01 -13.50 1.97
N ASP A 40 -1.71 -13.23 2.06
CA ASP A 40 -0.73 -13.96 2.88
C ASP A 40 0.10 -12.95 3.67
N ILE A 41 -0.03 -12.95 5.00
CA ILE A 41 0.66 -12.04 5.90
C ILE A 41 1.92 -12.73 6.44
N LYS A 42 3.07 -12.10 6.22
CA LYS A 42 4.35 -12.44 6.86
C LYS A 42 4.68 -11.39 7.90
N GLN A 43 4.99 -11.82 9.12
CA GLN A 43 5.27 -10.95 10.25
C GLN A 43 6.72 -11.09 10.68
N HIS A 44 7.38 -9.96 10.92
CA HIS A 44 8.70 -9.89 11.52
C HIS A 44 8.68 -8.89 12.68
N TRP A 45 9.17 -9.33 13.82
CA TRP A 45 9.17 -8.59 15.07
C TRP A 45 10.58 -8.21 15.48
N ALA A 46 10.71 -7.15 16.29
CA ALA A 46 11.99 -6.64 16.75
C ALA A 46 12.95 -6.36 15.58
N VAL A 47 12.40 -5.71 14.53
CA VAL A 47 13.08 -5.56 13.24
C VAL A 47 14.29 -4.66 13.36
N ARG A 48 15.44 -5.16 12.90
CA ARG A 48 16.72 -4.47 12.83
C ARG A 48 17.01 -4.03 11.40
N VAL A 49 18.00 -3.15 11.24
CA VAL A 49 18.40 -2.66 9.91
C VAL A 49 18.72 -3.79 8.92
N ASN A 50 19.47 -4.81 9.39
CA ASN A 50 19.87 -5.93 8.53
C ASN A 50 18.69 -6.82 8.13
N ASP A 51 17.64 -6.89 8.96
CA ASP A 51 16.49 -7.74 8.72
C ASP A 51 15.63 -7.23 7.55
N ILE A 52 15.56 -5.91 7.33
CA ILE A 52 14.69 -5.33 6.30
C ILE A 52 15.04 -5.88 4.92
N GLN A 53 16.31 -5.83 4.52
CA GLN A 53 16.76 -6.32 3.23
C GLN A 53 16.48 -7.81 3.08
N GLU A 54 16.79 -8.62 4.09
CA GLU A 54 16.52 -10.06 4.08
C GLU A 54 15.02 -10.36 3.94
N CYS A 55 14.17 -9.66 4.70
CA CYS A 55 12.73 -9.83 4.64
C CYS A 55 12.16 -9.47 3.25
N LEU A 56 12.61 -8.37 2.66
CA LEU A 56 12.17 -7.95 1.32
C LEU A 56 12.58 -8.97 0.25
N LEU A 57 13.83 -9.45 0.28
CA LEU A 57 14.33 -10.47 -0.65
C LEU A 57 13.61 -11.81 -0.50
N ARG A 58 13.45 -12.27 0.76
CA ARG A 58 12.82 -13.56 1.07
C ARG A 58 11.36 -13.62 0.68
N HIS A 59 10.61 -12.57 0.98
CA HIS A 59 9.15 -12.58 0.83
C HIS A 59 8.66 -11.97 -0.47
N THR A 60 9.44 -11.11 -1.13
CA THR A 60 9.02 -10.39 -2.35
C THR A 60 7.59 -9.85 -2.23
N PRO A 61 7.32 -8.95 -1.25
CA PRO A 61 5.96 -8.53 -0.90
C PRO A 61 5.35 -7.61 -1.95
N HIS A 62 4.00 -7.56 -1.99
CA HIS A 62 3.24 -6.58 -2.75
C HIS A 62 2.91 -5.35 -1.90
N ILE A 63 2.75 -5.57 -0.59
CA ILE A 63 2.52 -4.53 0.40
C ILE A 63 3.56 -4.68 1.52
N VAL A 64 4.23 -3.59 1.87
CA VAL A 64 5.07 -3.51 3.06
C VAL A 64 4.37 -2.63 4.09
N HIS A 65 4.14 -3.14 5.28
CA HIS A 65 3.57 -2.39 6.39
C HIS A 65 4.59 -2.33 7.53
N PHE A 66 5.09 -1.13 7.79
CA PHE A 66 5.90 -0.87 8.97
C PHE A 66 5.03 -0.31 10.08
N SER A 67 5.14 -0.90 11.27
CA SER A 67 4.49 -0.42 12.49
C SER A 67 5.52 -0.24 13.59
N GLY A 68 5.60 0.97 14.14
CA GLY A 68 6.61 1.29 15.14
C GLY A 68 6.73 2.79 15.41
N HIS A 69 7.85 3.18 15.99
CA HIS A 69 8.15 4.58 16.28
C HIS A 69 8.68 5.33 15.06
N GLY A 70 8.46 6.64 15.07
CA GLY A 70 9.10 7.61 14.19
C GLY A 70 9.56 8.82 14.97
N SER A 71 10.65 9.45 14.55
CA SER A 71 11.22 10.63 15.17
C SER A 71 10.68 11.92 14.56
N ARG A 72 10.79 13.04 15.27
CA ARG A 72 10.48 14.39 14.75
C ARG A 72 11.39 14.80 13.59
N SER A 73 12.55 14.15 13.45
CA SER A 73 13.45 14.30 12.30
C SER A 73 13.06 13.43 11.12
N SER A 74 11.83 12.86 11.15
CA SER A 74 11.27 12.01 10.10
C SER A 74 12.02 10.70 9.86
N GLU A 75 12.68 10.18 10.88
CA GLU A 75 13.36 8.89 10.84
C GLU A 75 12.42 7.78 11.33
N ILE A 76 12.46 6.64 10.68
CA ILE A 76 11.87 5.40 11.19
C ILE A 76 12.80 4.86 12.28
N VAL A 77 12.23 4.37 13.37
CA VAL A 77 12.99 3.81 14.48
C VAL A 77 12.88 2.30 14.45
N LEU A 78 14.02 1.65 14.25
CA LEU A 78 14.18 0.21 14.32
C LEU A 78 14.85 -0.19 15.64
N GLU A 79 15.18 -1.47 15.77
CA GLU A 79 15.96 -1.97 16.90
C GLU A 79 17.44 -2.19 16.50
N ASN A 80 18.36 -1.97 17.43
CA ASN A 80 19.73 -2.40 17.32
C ASN A 80 19.90 -3.82 17.90
N ASN A 81 21.12 -4.34 17.96
CA ASN A 81 21.40 -5.68 18.50
C ASN A 81 21.13 -5.81 20.00
N SER A 82 21.03 -4.71 20.74
CA SER A 82 20.68 -4.67 22.17
C SER A 82 19.17 -4.48 22.39
N GLY A 83 18.37 -4.34 21.31
CA GLY A 83 16.94 -4.04 21.38
C GLY A 83 16.63 -2.56 21.62
N GLU A 84 17.64 -1.66 21.54
CA GLU A 84 17.48 -0.22 21.73
C GLU A 84 17.20 0.48 20.39
N LYS A 85 16.80 1.76 20.43
CA LYS A 85 16.51 2.59 19.25
C LYS A 85 17.67 2.65 18.27
N TYR A 86 17.33 2.43 16.99
CA TYR A 86 18.19 2.71 15.86
C TYR A 86 17.42 3.57 14.85
N PHE A 87 17.91 4.80 14.62
CA PHE A 87 17.24 5.75 13.73
C PHE A 87 17.68 5.55 12.28
N VAL A 88 16.71 5.37 11.39
CA VAL A 88 16.93 5.17 9.96
C VAL A 88 16.47 6.39 9.18
N PRO A 89 17.39 7.14 8.55
CA PRO A 89 17.05 8.35 7.82
C PRO A 89 16.27 8.04 6.52
N PRO A 90 15.45 9.00 6.02
CA PRO A 90 14.59 8.81 4.84
C PRO A 90 15.31 8.27 3.61
N ASN A 91 16.49 8.78 3.28
CA ASN A 91 17.25 8.37 2.08
C ASN A 91 17.71 6.91 2.14
N ALA A 92 17.98 6.37 3.33
CA ALA A 92 18.46 4.99 3.45
C ALA A 92 17.37 4.00 3.03
N LEU A 93 16.13 4.17 3.52
CA LEU A 93 15.00 3.33 3.11
C LEU A 93 14.61 3.60 1.65
N SER A 94 14.60 4.85 1.20
CA SER A 94 14.32 5.18 -0.20
C SER A 94 15.24 4.45 -1.15
N ASN A 95 16.55 4.44 -0.88
CA ASN A 95 17.53 3.70 -1.69
C ASN A 95 17.28 2.18 -1.70
N LEU A 96 16.91 1.61 -0.54
CA LEU A 96 16.58 0.19 -0.46
C LEU A 96 15.35 -0.16 -1.30
N PHE A 97 14.28 0.64 -1.19
CA PHE A 97 13.08 0.48 -2.00
C PHE A 97 13.32 0.74 -3.48
N PHE A 98 14.24 1.64 -3.85
CA PHE A 98 14.65 1.81 -5.25
C PHE A 98 15.19 0.51 -5.86
N VAL A 99 16.02 -0.22 -5.11
CA VAL A 99 16.65 -1.47 -5.58
C VAL A 99 15.66 -2.64 -5.57
N LEU A 100 14.77 -2.71 -4.57
CA LEU A 100 13.92 -3.89 -4.32
C LEU A 100 12.43 -3.64 -4.63
N LYS A 101 12.11 -2.68 -5.49
CA LYS A 101 10.74 -2.23 -5.80
C LYS A 101 9.89 -3.20 -6.63
N ASP A 102 10.46 -4.16 -7.32
CA ASP A 102 9.86 -4.88 -8.45
C ASP A 102 8.43 -5.40 -8.21
N ASN A 103 8.14 -5.87 -7.00
CA ASN A 103 6.80 -6.38 -6.65
C ASN A 103 6.01 -5.45 -5.73
N ILE A 104 6.65 -4.42 -5.16
CA ILE A 104 6.06 -3.59 -4.13
C ILE A 104 5.21 -2.51 -4.77
N GLN A 105 3.91 -2.55 -4.52
CA GLN A 105 2.94 -1.57 -5.04
C GLN A 105 2.47 -0.59 -3.97
N CYS A 106 2.55 -0.99 -2.70
CA CYS A 106 2.13 -0.14 -1.59
C CYS A 106 3.07 -0.28 -0.40
N VAL A 107 3.41 0.85 0.23
CA VAL A 107 4.11 0.89 1.52
C VAL A 107 3.26 1.69 2.51
N VAL A 108 3.03 1.14 3.70
CA VAL A 108 2.34 1.81 4.80
C VAL A 108 3.35 2.02 5.94
N LEU A 109 3.60 3.28 6.29
CA LEU A 109 4.46 3.67 7.40
C LEU A 109 3.60 4.14 8.57
N ASN A 110 3.16 3.21 9.40
CA ASN A 110 2.35 3.50 10.59
C ASN A 110 3.27 3.88 11.76
N ALA A 111 3.88 5.06 11.63
CA ALA A 111 4.86 5.63 12.55
C ALA A 111 4.72 7.15 12.58
N CYS A 112 4.96 7.78 13.76
CA CYS A 112 4.91 9.22 13.93
C CYS A 112 5.83 9.94 12.93
N TYR A 113 5.37 11.08 12.38
CA TYR A 113 6.16 11.94 11.49
C TYR A 113 6.79 11.26 10.27
N SER A 114 6.22 10.16 9.79
CA SER A 114 6.78 9.37 8.69
C SER A 114 6.50 9.95 7.29
N GLU A 115 5.87 11.13 7.17
CA GLU A 115 5.52 11.74 5.87
C GLU A 115 6.75 11.96 4.97
N GLN A 116 7.86 12.49 5.50
CA GLN A 116 9.07 12.72 4.70
C GLN A 116 9.73 11.42 4.25
N GLN A 117 9.68 10.39 5.10
CA GLN A 117 10.07 9.03 4.74
C GLN A 117 9.19 8.52 3.59
N ALA A 118 7.87 8.69 3.71
CA ALA A 118 6.92 8.28 2.69
C ALA A 118 7.14 9.03 1.36
N LEU A 119 7.43 10.33 1.39
CA LEU A 119 7.76 11.12 0.20
C LEU A 119 9.00 10.57 -0.53
N ALA A 120 10.07 10.29 0.20
CA ALA A 120 11.29 9.74 -0.38
C ALA A 120 11.07 8.35 -1.00
N ILE A 121 10.24 7.49 -0.38
CA ILE A 121 9.90 6.17 -0.91
C ILE A 121 8.98 6.29 -2.12
N ALA A 122 8.05 7.25 -2.14
CA ALA A 122 7.09 7.45 -3.24
C ALA A 122 7.75 7.85 -4.57
N GLU A 123 9.00 8.28 -4.56
CA GLU A 123 9.79 8.44 -5.79
C GLU A 123 9.96 7.10 -6.55
N HIS A 124 9.86 5.98 -5.85
CA HIS A 124 10.13 4.63 -6.39
C HIS A 124 8.95 3.68 -6.33
N ILE A 125 8.08 3.82 -5.32
CA ILE A 125 6.90 2.99 -5.09
C ILE A 125 5.64 3.76 -5.48
N ASP A 126 4.67 3.07 -6.09
CA ASP A 126 3.47 3.71 -6.64
C ASP A 126 2.58 4.37 -5.59
N CYS A 127 2.41 3.73 -4.43
CA CYS A 127 1.57 4.25 -3.35
C CYS A 127 2.28 4.12 -2.00
N VAL A 128 2.37 5.22 -1.27
CA VAL A 128 2.97 5.21 0.07
C VAL A 128 2.07 5.96 1.04
N VAL A 129 1.76 5.36 2.18
CA VAL A 129 1.04 6.00 3.28
C VAL A 129 2.05 6.38 4.36
N GLY A 130 2.01 7.63 4.81
CA GLY A 130 2.80 8.15 5.92
C GLY A 130 1.96 9.02 6.84
N MET A 131 2.52 9.41 8.00
CA MET A 131 1.85 10.23 8.99
C MET A 131 2.48 11.63 9.04
N SER A 132 1.66 12.69 8.90
CA SER A 132 2.14 14.07 8.92
C SER A 132 2.47 14.60 10.32
N GLY A 133 2.16 13.84 11.36
CA GLY A 133 2.37 14.21 12.76
C GLY A 133 2.45 12.97 13.66
N PRO A 134 2.32 13.17 14.98
CA PRO A 134 2.21 12.04 15.89
C PRO A 134 0.93 11.26 15.59
N ILE A 135 1.00 9.95 15.71
CA ILE A 135 -0.15 9.05 15.63
C ILE A 135 -0.25 8.23 16.92
N ARG A 136 -1.45 8.10 17.45
CA ARG A 136 -1.74 7.28 18.64
C ARG A 136 -2.04 5.86 18.21
N ASP A 137 -1.71 4.86 19.05
CA ASP A 137 -1.98 3.44 18.78
C ASP A 137 -3.42 3.18 18.31
N LYS A 138 -4.40 3.77 19.02
CA LYS A 138 -5.81 3.62 18.65
C LYS A 138 -6.08 4.09 17.21
N SER A 139 -5.49 5.19 16.80
CA SER A 139 -5.65 5.75 15.45
C SER A 139 -4.93 4.90 14.41
N ALA A 140 -3.73 4.42 14.71
CA ALA A 140 -2.95 3.53 13.88
C ALA A 140 -3.72 2.22 13.59
N ILE A 141 -4.25 1.59 14.65
CA ILE A 141 -5.04 0.35 14.57
C ILE A 141 -6.35 0.59 13.81
N SER A 142 -7.08 1.68 14.11
CA SER A 142 -8.35 2.00 13.44
C SER A 142 -8.15 2.21 11.93
N PHE A 143 -7.15 3.03 11.55
CA PHE A 143 -6.81 3.27 10.15
C PHE A 143 -6.44 1.96 9.44
N ALA A 144 -5.47 1.22 9.97
CA ALA A 144 -4.97 -0.01 9.35
C ALA A 144 -6.09 -1.05 9.20
N THR A 145 -6.91 -1.24 10.23
CA THR A 145 -8.04 -2.18 10.20
C THR A 145 -9.02 -1.87 9.07
N ALA A 146 -9.43 -0.59 8.91
CA ALA A 146 -10.37 -0.21 7.87
C ALA A 146 -9.73 -0.23 6.46
N PHE A 147 -8.47 0.17 6.35
CA PHE A 147 -7.68 0.11 5.12
C PHE A 147 -7.60 -1.33 4.59
N TYR A 148 -7.14 -2.27 5.41
CA TYR A 148 -7.00 -3.67 4.99
C TYR A 148 -8.34 -4.37 4.78
N ARG A 149 -9.39 -4.01 5.55
CA ARG A 149 -10.75 -4.46 5.28
C ARG A 149 -11.18 -4.10 3.86
N ALA A 150 -10.96 -2.86 3.45
CA ALA A 150 -11.33 -2.40 2.12
C ALA A 150 -10.56 -3.14 1.02
N LEU A 151 -9.24 -3.34 1.18
CA LEU A 151 -8.44 -4.14 0.25
C LEU A 151 -8.95 -5.57 0.15
N GLY A 152 -9.34 -6.18 1.28
CA GLY A 152 -9.90 -7.52 1.34
C GLY A 152 -11.27 -7.67 0.66
N TYR A 153 -12.00 -6.56 0.48
CA TYR A 153 -13.22 -6.48 -0.35
C TYR A 153 -12.96 -5.96 -1.77
N GLY A 154 -11.70 -6.02 -2.25
CA GLY A 154 -11.34 -5.69 -3.63
C GLY A 154 -11.36 -4.21 -3.98
N ARG A 155 -11.33 -3.31 -2.97
CA ARG A 155 -11.24 -1.87 -3.24
C ARG A 155 -9.82 -1.50 -3.65
N ASP A 156 -9.70 -0.47 -4.49
CA ASP A 156 -8.40 0.11 -4.83
C ASP A 156 -7.76 0.82 -3.64
N ILE A 157 -6.46 1.10 -3.74
CA ILE A 157 -5.68 1.69 -2.64
C ILE A 157 -6.23 3.07 -2.23
N LYS A 158 -6.67 3.90 -3.19
CA LYS A 158 -7.22 5.22 -2.89
C LYS A 158 -8.50 5.10 -2.05
N THR A 159 -9.44 4.27 -2.50
CA THR A 159 -10.69 4.00 -1.77
C THR A 159 -10.40 3.39 -0.39
N ALA A 160 -9.45 2.46 -0.30
CA ALA A 160 -9.06 1.86 0.98
C ALA A 160 -8.48 2.90 1.95
N PHE A 161 -7.64 3.80 1.45
CA PHE A 161 -7.09 4.91 2.24
C PHE A 161 -8.19 5.86 2.74
N GLU A 162 -9.11 6.25 1.87
CA GLU A 162 -10.24 7.13 2.22
C GLU A 162 -11.15 6.47 3.28
N LEU A 163 -11.41 5.16 3.18
CA LEU A 163 -12.16 4.41 4.19
C LEU A 163 -11.41 4.31 5.52
N GLY A 164 -10.07 4.16 5.49
CA GLY A 164 -9.24 4.22 6.70
C GLY A 164 -9.35 5.57 7.41
N CYS A 165 -9.24 6.68 6.67
CA CYS A 165 -9.44 8.03 7.20
C CYS A 165 -10.87 8.24 7.70
N GLY A 166 -11.87 7.78 6.96
CA GLY A 166 -13.28 7.86 7.34
C GLY A 166 -13.58 7.15 8.65
N GLN A 167 -13.02 5.96 8.86
CA GLN A 167 -13.17 5.22 10.12
C GLN A 167 -12.59 6.01 11.31
N MET A 168 -11.40 6.58 11.13
CA MET A 168 -10.81 7.43 12.17
C MET A 168 -11.69 8.62 12.50
N HIS A 169 -12.30 9.28 11.51
CA HIS A 169 -13.24 10.39 11.74
C HIS A 169 -14.49 9.94 12.48
N LEU A 170 -15.07 8.78 12.15
CA LEU A 170 -16.21 8.21 12.86
C LEU A 170 -15.90 7.94 14.35
N GLU A 171 -14.64 7.64 14.66
CA GLU A 171 -14.18 7.43 16.03
C GLU A 171 -13.66 8.70 16.73
N ASN A 172 -13.82 9.87 16.10
CA ASN A 172 -13.31 11.17 16.59
C ASN A 172 -11.78 11.17 16.83
N LEU A 173 -11.03 10.49 15.96
CA LEU A 173 -9.58 10.46 16.00
C LEU A 173 -9.02 11.53 15.03
N GLY A 174 -8.19 12.43 15.57
CA GLY A 174 -7.72 13.63 14.85
C GLY A 174 -6.38 13.47 14.14
N ASP A 175 -5.78 12.29 14.15
CA ASP A 175 -4.49 12.03 13.52
C ASP A 175 -4.63 12.05 11.98
N LYS A 176 -3.53 12.39 11.27
CA LYS A 176 -3.62 12.72 9.84
C LYS A 176 -2.70 11.83 9.00
N PRO A 177 -3.15 10.65 8.58
CA PRO A 177 -2.47 9.89 7.55
C PRO A 177 -2.50 10.63 6.20
N LYS A 178 -1.48 10.42 5.38
CA LYS A 178 -1.38 10.95 4.02
C LYS A 178 -1.04 9.85 3.03
N LEU A 179 -1.73 9.86 1.90
CA LEU A 179 -1.42 9.02 0.76
C LEU A 179 -0.55 9.80 -0.24
N LEU A 180 0.64 9.30 -0.51
CA LEU A 180 1.57 9.77 -1.51
C LEU A 180 1.37 8.90 -2.76
N ASP A 181 0.75 9.46 -3.79
CA ASP A 181 0.43 8.81 -5.08
C ASP A 181 0.94 9.70 -6.22
N ILE A 182 2.24 9.83 -6.34
CA ILE A 182 2.90 10.74 -7.30
C ILE A 182 2.55 10.37 -8.76
N ARG A 183 2.30 9.08 -9.03
CA ARG A 183 2.00 8.56 -10.38
C ARG A 183 0.53 8.41 -10.69
N ASN A 184 -0.37 8.83 -9.78
CA ASN A 184 -1.83 8.70 -9.92
C ASN A 184 -2.29 7.26 -10.20
N LYS A 185 -1.71 6.29 -9.48
CA LYS A 185 -2.02 4.87 -9.65
C LYS A 185 -2.91 4.30 -8.53
N ALA A 186 -3.06 4.99 -7.41
CA ALA A 186 -3.78 4.48 -6.24
C ALA A 186 -5.22 4.04 -6.56
N ALA A 187 -5.93 4.76 -7.43
CA ALA A 187 -7.27 4.40 -7.89
C ALA A 187 -7.32 3.24 -8.89
N LYS A 188 -6.15 2.79 -9.39
CA LYS A 188 -6.03 1.72 -10.38
C LYS A 188 -5.51 0.42 -9.79
N ILE A 189 -4.81 0.49 -8.65
CA ILE A 189 -4.20 -0.68 -8.01
C ILE A 189 -5.25 -1.33 -7.12
N ARG A 190 -5.69 -2.53 -7.54
CA ARG A 190 -6.57 -3.43 -6.80
C ARG A 190 -5.84 -4.75 -6.60
N PHE A 191 -5.67 -5.18 -5.37
CA PHE A 191 -4.97 -6.43 -5.05
C PHE A 191 -5.84 -7.67 -5.23
N ALA A 192 -7.14 -7.55 -5.06
CA ALA A 192 -8.09 -8.64 -5.24
C ALA A 192 -9.33 -8.14 -5.99
N HIS A 193 -9.86 -8.96 -6.90
CA HIS A 193 -11.08 -8.71 -7.67
C HIS A 193 -11.70 -10.04 -8.10
N GLY A 194 -12.99 -10.03 -8.39
CA GLY A 194 -13.73 -11.19 -8.93
C GLY A 194 -13.30 -11.54 -10.36
N GLU A 195 -13.57 -12.76 -10.79
CA GLU A 195 -13.20 -13.23 -12.14
C GLU A 195 -13.92 -12.46 -13.26
N ASP A 196 -15.11 -11.93 -13.00
CA ASP A 196 -15.90 -11.17 -13.98
C ASP A 196 -15.30 -9.80 -14.36
N GLU A 197 -14.49 -9.18 -13.50
CA GLU A 197 -13.86 -7.89 -13.84
C GLU A 197 -12.68 -8.02 -14.82
N ARG A 198 -12.13 -9.21 -15.04
CA ARG A 198 -11.06 -9.45 -16.02
C ARG A 198 -11.53 -9.34 -17.47
N LEU A 199 -12.82 -9.51 -17.73
CA LEU A 199 -13.42 -9.47 -19.08
C LEU A 199 -13.71 -8.05 -19.58
N THR A 200 -13.69 -7.04 -18.72
CA THR A 200 -14.08 -5.66 -19.10
C THR A 200 -12.88 -4.76 -19.45
N THR A 201 -11.64 -5.21 -19.31
CA THR A 201 -10.44 -4.41 -19.61
C THR A 201 -9.82 -4.68 -20.98
N GLU A 202 -10.29 -5.70 -21.73
CA GLU A 202 -9.94 -5.88 -23.13
C GLU A 202 -11.03 -5.27 -24.01
N VAL A 203 -10.91 -3.99 -24.34
CA VAL A 203 -11.61 -3.39 -25.47
C VAL A 203 -10.89 -3.87 -26.72
N PRO A 204 -11.51 -4.69 -27.60
CA PRO A 204 -10.87 -5.02 -28.87
C PRO A 204 -10.80 -3.73 -29.70
N GLU A 205 -9.61 -3.33 -30.09
CA GLU A 205 -9.45 -2.32 -31.15
C GLU A 205 -10.11 -2.85 -32.41
N GLY A 206 -11.30 -2.34 -32.68
CA GLY A 206 -12.06 -2.66 -33.89
C GLY A 206 -11.33 -2.15 -35.12
N ASN A 207 -10.84 -3.09 -35.92
CA ASN A 207 -10.37 -2.89 -37.27
C ASN A 207 -11.52 -2.36 -38.16
N THR A 208 -11.61 -1.05 -38.31
CA THR A 208 -12.50 -0.42 -39.30
C THR A 208 -11.77 -0.37 -40.65
N LYS A 209 -11.77 -1.44 -41.40
CA LYS A 209 -11.52 -1.37 -42.84
C LYS A 209 -12.78 -0.88 -43.51
N MET A 210 -12.79 0.38 -43.95
CA MET A 210 -13.75 0.87 -44.93
C MET A 210 -13.42 0.25 -46.29
N GLU A 211 -14.24 -0.67 -46.74
CA GLU A 211 -14.33 -1.06 -48.14
C GLU A 211 -15.16 0.02 -48.89
N GLN A 212 -14.50 0.80 -49.72
CA GLN A 212 -15.14 1.64 -50.72
C GLN A 212 -15.58 0.75 -51.90
N ASN A 213 -16.85 0.43 -52.00
CA ASN A 213 -17.43 -0.12 -53.19
C ASN A 213 -17.87 1.05 -54.13
N ILE A 214 -17.05 1.24 -55.18
CA ILE A 214 -17.40 2.11 -56.30
C ILE A 214 -18.29 1.28 -57.24
N SER A 215 -19.60 1.61 -57.29
CA SER A 215 -20.50 1.13 -58.33
C SER A 215 -20.57 2.16 -59.43
N ILE A 216 -19.94 1.79 -60.54
CA ILE A 216 -20.10 2.49 -61.84
C ILE A 216 -21.38 1.91 -62.50
N ASN A 217 -22.40 2.67 -62.68
CA ASN A 217 -23.50 2.34 -63.56
C ASN A 217 -23.53 3.33 -64.71
N ASN A 218 -23.11 2.85 -65.85
CA ASN A 218 -23.45 3.39 -67.16
C ASN A 218 -24.92 3.17 -67.47
N SER A 219 -25.57 4.20 -67.90
CA SER A 219 -26.74 4.05 -68.79
C SER A 219 -26.85 5.25 -69.65
N SER A 220 -26.53 4.99 -70.90
CA SER A 220 -26.84 5.83 -72.06
C SER A 220 -28.36 5.89 -72.28
N ASN A 221 -28.85 6.99 -72.72
CA ASN A 221 -29.62 7.18 -73.97
C ASN A 221 -30.60 8.34 -73.89
N LEU A 222 -30.43 9.16 -74.91
CA LEU A 222 -31.41 9.62 -75.91
C LEU A 222 -32.34 10.77 -75.54
N ILE A 223 -32.21 11.76 -76.16
CA ILE A 223 -32.75 12.67 -77.15
C ILE A 223 -32.44 14.13 -76.79
#